data_75ab9bc97111d2ce5cd5d93be90408e1
#
_entry.id   75ab9bc97111d2ce5cd5d93be90408e1
#
_cell.length_a   1.000
_cell.length_b   1.000
_cell.length_c   1.000
_cell.angle_alpha   90.00
_cell.angle_beta   90.00
_cell.angle_gamma   90.00
#
_symmetry.space_group_name_H-M   'P 1'
#
loop_
_entity.id
_entity.type
_entity.pdbx_description
1 polymer ?
#
loop_
_entity_poly.entity_id
_entity_poly.type
_entity_poly.pdbx_seq_one_letter_code
_entity_poly.pdbx_strand_id
1 'polypeptide(L)'
;VYKRQMCDSTNAERKGFTMSERTVGRTFDNIFAEHRNTRIIIATFASNVDRVQQIINSAYKYGRKVAVEGRSMVNVIGTAAELGYLKIPDKTLIDIDQLKNYPDEKVVLITTGSQGESMAALSRMAASIHKKVTIKPNDTIIFSSNPIPGNEKAVSKVINELSMKGAKVIFQDVHVSGHACQEEIKLIYSLVKPKYAIPVHGEYRHLKANAGIAKMLGIPKENIFILKSGNVLELSDKEAK
;
A
#
# COMPACT_ATOMS: atom_id res chain seq x y z
N VAL A 1 -18.39 11.67 26.55
CA VAL A 1 -17.44 12.67 26.03
C VAL A 1 -16.05 12.04 25.94
N TYR A 2 -15.50 11.91 24.74
CA TYR A 2 -14.14 11.40 24.56
C TYR A 2 -13.13 12.45 25.04
N LYS A 3 -12.25 12.08 25.97
CA LYS A 3 -11.28 13.02 26.53
C LYS A 3 -10.15 13.34 25.57
N ARG A 4 -9.67 12.38 24.79
CA ARG A 4 -8.54 12.53 23.86
C ARG A 4 -8.78 11.86 22.53
N GLN A 5 -8.19 12.42 21.47
CA GLN A 5 -8.08 11.82 20.14
C GLN A 5 -6.60 11.80 19.74
N MET A 6 -6.05 10.61 19.59
CA MET A 6 -4.80 10.37 18.87
C MET A 6 -5.14 10.19 17.39
N CYS A 7 -4.60 11.03 16.52
CA CYS A 7 -4.97 11.06 15.11
C CYS A 7 -3.73 10.98 14.23
N ASP A 8 -3.77 10.07 13.25
CA ASP A 8 -2.74 9.95 12.22
C ASP A 8 -2.55 11.27 11.47
N SER A 9 -1.31 11.60 11.15
CA SER A 9 -0.97 12.90 10.56
C SER A 9 -0.29 12.81 9.20
N THR A 10 -0.03 11.61 8.68
CA THR A 10 0.79 11.40 7.46
C THR A 10 0.32 12.23 6.27
N ASN A 11 -0.99 12.33 6.05
CA ASN A 11 -1.57 13.12 4.97
C ASN A 11 -2.23 14.43 5.44
N ALA A 12 -1.93 14.93 6.64
CA ALA A 12 -2.56 16.14 7.18
C ALA A 12 -2.32 17.42 6.35
N GLU A 13 -1.30 17.44 5.50
CA GLU A 13 -1.03 18.55 4.58
C GLU A 13 -1.83 18.43 3.26
N ARG A 14 -2.39 17.25 2.97
CA ARG A 14 -3.14 16.99 1.72
C ARG A 14 -4.59 17.42 1.87
N LYS A 15 -5.03 18.32 0.99
CA LYS A 15 -6.43 18.77 0.92
C LYS A 15 -7.35 17.66 0.40
N GLY A 16 -8.63 17.73 0.79
CA GLY A 16 -9.67 16.83 0.32
C GLY A 16 -9.69 15.50 1.06
N PHE A 17 -10.19 14.48 0.39
CA PHE A 17 -10.37 13.12 0.89
C PHE A 17 -9.39 12.15 0.23
N THR A 18 -9.05 11.09 0.94
CA THR A 18 -8.35 9.93 0.35
C THR A 18 -9.27 9.23 -0.64
N MET A 19 -8.74 8.87 -1.80
CA MET A 19 -9.52 8.13 -2.81
C MET A 19 -9.86 6.72 -2.31
N SER A 20 -10.98 6.19 -2.76
CA SER A 20 -11.39 4.83 -2.43
C SER A 20 -10.46 3.80 -3.08
N GLU A 21 -10.16 2.73 -2.37
CA GLU A 21 -9.41 1.56 -2.88
C GLU A 21 -10.07 0.97 -4.16
N ARG A 22 -11.39 1.13 -4.33
CA ARG A 22 -12.10 0.71 -5.55
C ARG A 22 -11.60 1.39 -6.82
N THR A 23 -10.99 2.57 -6.73
CA THR A 23 -10.41 3.25 -7.91
C THR A 23 -9.21 2.48 -8.44
N VAL A 24 -8.42 1.87 -7.57
CA VAL A 24 -7.27 1.04 -7.96
C VAL A 24 -7.73 -0.20 -8.73
N GLY A 25 -8.86 -0.81 -8.34
CA GLY A 25 -9.43 -1.95 -9.07
C GLY A 25 -9.76 -1.60 -10.52
N ARG A 26 -10.30 -0.39 -10.78
CA ARG A 26 -10.53 0.08 -12.15
C ARG A 26 -9.23 0.33 -12.91
N THR A 27 -8.23 0.86 -12.24
CA THR A 27 -6.88 1.04 -12.84
C THR A 27 -6.28 -0.31 -13.23
N PHE A 28 -6.39 -1.34 -12.38
CA PHE A 28 -5.96 -2.70 -12.76
C PHE A 28 -6.71 -3.22 -13.98
N ASP A 29 -8.02 -3.08 -14.02
CA ASP A 29 -8.81 -3.52 -15.18
C ASP A 29 -8.32 -2.86 -16.49
N ASN A 30 -8.04 -1.55 -16.46
CA ASN A 30 -7.50 -0.83 -17.61
C ASN A 30 -6.11 -1.36 -18.00
N ILE A 31 -5.20 -1.52 -17.03
CA ILE A 31 -3.85 -2.06 -17.28
C ILE A 31 -3.94 -3.47 -17.86
N PHE A 32 -4.80 -4.33 -17.32
CA PHE A 32 -4.98 -5.69 -17.84
C PHE A 32 -5.55 -5.70 -19.27
N ALA A 33 -6.43 -4.75 -19.58
CA ALA A 33 -6.97 -4.58 -20.94
C ALA A 33 -5.91 -4.12 -21.94
N GLU A 34 -5.02 -3.20 -21.54
CA GLU A 34 -3.94 -2.66 -22.38
C GLU A 34 -2.80 -3.66 -22.57
N HIS A 35 -2.52 -4.50 -21.55
CA HIS A 35 -1.39 -5.41 -21.50
C HIS A 35 -1.80 -6.88 -21.67
N ARG A 36 -2.67 -7.16 -22.65
CA ARG A 36 -3.23 -8.52 -22.87
C ARG A 36 -2.18 -9.55 -23.26
N ASN A 37 -1.13 -9.15 -23.94
CA ASN A 37 -0.13 -10.04 -24.53
C ASN A 37 1.17 -10.12 -23.74
N THR A 38 1.20 -9.63 -22.50
CA THR A 38 2.39 -9.60 -21.66
C THR A 38 2.14 -10.33 -20.35
N ARG A 39 3.19 -10.85 -19.73
CA ARG A 39 3.16 -11.29 -18.34
C ARG A 39 3.07 -10.06 -17.44
N ILE A 40 2.17 -10.11 -16.44
CA ILE A 40 1.99 -9.02 -15.49
C ILE A 40 2.59 -9.43 -14.14
N ILE A 41 3.46 -8.60 -13.58
CA ILE A 41 4.06 -8.78 -12.26
C ILE A 41 3.67 -7.58 -11.39
N ILE A 42 3.02 -7.82 -10.23
CA ILE A 42 2.50 -6.75 -9.38
C ILE A 42 3.16 -6.84 -8.02
N ALA A 43 3.92 -5.81 -7.66
CA ALA A 43 4.49 -5.67 -6.34
C ALA A 43 3.60 -4.79 -5.46
N THR A 44 3.22 -5.32 -4.29
CA THR A 44 2.38 -4.62 -3.32
C THR A 44 2.74 -5.03 -1.89
N PHE A 45 2.15 -4.35 -0.91
CA PHE A 45 2.24 -4.76 0.48
C PHE A 45 1.43 -6.04 0.74
N ALA A 46 2.03 -7.02 1.41
CA ALA A 46 1.35 -8.26 1.75
C ALA A 46 0.13 -8.02 2.66
N SER A 47 0.17 -7.00 3.51
CA SER A 47 -0.91 -6.63 4.43
C SER A 47 -2.13 -6.01 3.75
N ASN A 48 -2.04 -5.61 2.48
CA ASN A 48 -3.18 -5.03 1.76
C ASN A 48 -4.00 -6.13 1.06
N VAL A 49 -4.81 -6.83 1.85
CA VAL A 49 -5.65 -7.96 1.38
C VAL A 49 -6.66 -7.51 0.33
N ASP A 50 -7.25 -6.32 0.48
CA ASP A 50 -8.20 -5.77 -0.51
C ASP A 50 -7.54 -5.55 -1.88
N ARG A 51 -6.31 -5.06 -1.89
CA ARG A 51 -5.51 -4.89 -3.10
C ARG A 51 -5.25 -6.22 -3.79
N VAL A 52 -4.88 -7.24 -3.01
CA VAL A 52 -4.69 -8.60 -3.50
C VAL A 52 -5.99 -9.14 -4.08
N GLN A 53 -7.14 -8.93 -3.43
CA GLN A 53 -8.44 -9.34 -3.96
C GLN A 53 -8.75 -8.68 -5.30
N GLN A 54 -8.47 -7.39 -5.45
CA GLN A 54 -8.68 -6.66 -6.71
C GLN A 54 -7.82 -7.22 -7.84
N ILE A 55 -6.54 -7.52 -7.55
CA ILE A 55 -5.63 -8.15 -8.52
C ILE A 55 -6.17 -9.52 -8.97
N ILE A 56 -6.61 -10.35 -8.02
CA ILE A 56 -7.19 -11.67 -8.30
C ILE A 56 -8.46 -11.54 -9.15
N ASN A 57 -9.34 -10.59 -8.82
CA ASN A 57 -10.57 -10.35 -9.57
C ASN A 57 -10.27 -9.92 -11.01
N SER A 58 -9.33 -8.99 -11.22
CA SER A 58 -8.92 -8.58 -12.56
C SER A 58 -8.25 -9.74 -13.31
N ALA A 59 -7.37 -10.50 -12.67
CA ALA A 59 -6.76 -11.68 -13.29
C ALA A 59 -7.80 -12.70 -13.74
N TYR A 60 -8.76 -13.02 -12.89
CA TYR A 60 -9.88 -13.93 -13.22
C TYR A 60 -10.71 -13.41 -14.39
N LYS A 61 -11.10 -12.14 -14.36
CA LYS A 61 -11.87 -11.47 -15.42
C LYS A 61 -11.19 -11.58 -16.79
N TYR A 62 -9.86 -11.49 -16.82
CA TYR A 62 -9.06 -11.60 -18.06
C TYR A 62 -8.54 -13.02 -18.33
N GLY A 63 -9.06 -14.04 -17.61
CA GLY A 63 -8.72 -15.45 -17.84
C GLY A 63 -7.26 -15.78 -17.58
N ARG A 64 -6.64 -15.11 -16.59
CA ARG A 64 -5.23 -15.30 -16.21
C ARG A 64 -5.12 -16.14 -14.94
N LYS A 65 -4.01 -16.84 -14.81
CA LYS A 65 -3.58 -17.55 -13.60
C LYS A 65 -2.77 -16.62 -12.72
N VAL A 66 -2.93 -16.75 -11.42
CA VAL A 66 -2.22 -15.95 -10.42
C VAL A 66 -1.24 -16.86 -9.69
N ALA A 67 0.02 -16.48 -9.67
CA ALA A 67 1.02 -17.06 -8.78
C ALA A 67 1.43 -16.01 -7.73
N VAL A 68 1.92 -16.48 -6.59
CA VAL A 68 2.32 -15.62 -5.48
C VAL A 68 3.76 -15.91 -5.10
N GLU A 69 4.57 -14.86 -4.92
CA GLU A 69 5.96 -14.99 -4.53
C GLU A 69 6.33 -14.01 -3.42
N GLY A 70 7.15 -14.49 -2.49
CA GLY A 70 7.57 -13.81 -1.28
C GLY A 70 6.89 -14.39 -0.04
N ARG A 71 7.70 -14.78 0.94
CA ARG A 71 7.26 -15.52 2.13
C ARG A 71 6.08 -14.86 2.86
N SER A 72 6.17 -13.56 3.11
CA SER A 72 5.09 -12.81 3.79
C SER A 72 3.81 -12.77 2.96
N MET A 73 3.92 -12.61 1.63
CA MET A 73 2.77 -12.58 0.73
C MET A 73 2.04 -13.93 0.71
N VAL A 74 2.77 -15.03 0.59
CA VAL A 74 2.22 -16.38 0.61
C VAL A 74 1.48 -16.66 1.92
N ASN A 75 2.09 -16.31 3.06
CA ASN A 75 1.49 -16.53 4.39
C ASN A 75 0.21 -15.70 4.57
N VAL A 76 0.24 -14.40 4.24
CA VAL A 76 -0.94 -13.53 4.40
C VAL A 76 -2.08 -13.97 3.50
N ILE A 77 -1.79 -14.28 2.23
CA ILE A 77 -2.82 -14.75 1.29
C ILE A 77 -3.43 -16.08 1.75
N GLY A 78 -2.62 -17.03 2.20
CA GLY A 78 -3.09 -18.29 2.76
C GLY A 78 -4.04 -18.07 3.94
N THR A 79 -3.59 -17.33 4.95
CA THR A 79 -4.40 -17.03 6.14
C THR A 79 -5.67 -16.24 5.79
N ALA A 80 -5.59 -15.25 4.90
CA ALA A 80 -6.76 -14.47 4.49
C ALA A 80 -7.79 -15.32 3.75
N ALA A 81 -7.35 -16.28 2.95
CA ALA A 81 -8.23 -17.22 2.25
C ALA A 81 -8.89 -18.19 3.24
N GLU A 82 -8.14 -18.78 4.19
CA GLU A 82 -8.67 -19.65 5.24
C GLU A 82 -9.72 -18.96 6.10
N LEU A 83 -9.49 -17.69 6.45
CA LEU A 83 -10.43 -16.88 7.24
C LEU A 83 -11.60 -16.31 6.43
N GLY A 84 -11.65 -16.54 5.11
CA GLY A 84 -12.72 -16.08 4.22
C GLY A 84 -12.66 -14.60 3.85
N TYR A 85 -11.58 -13.89 4.19
CA TYR A 85 -11.35 -12.50 3.77
C TYR A 85 -10.95 -12.38 2.30
N LEU A 86 -10.40 -13.45 1.73
CA LEU A 86 -9.95 -13.50 0.34
C LEU A 86 -10.75 -14.56 -0.40
N LYS A 87 -11.45 -14.14 -1.45
CA LYS A 87 -12.22 -15.04 -2.31
C LYS A 87 -11.43 -15.33 -3.58
N ILE A 88 -10.95 -16.54 -3.70
CA ILE A 88 -10.13 -16.98 -4.84
C ILE A 88 -11.00 -17.90 -5.70
N PRO A 89 -11.36 -17.47 -6.93
CA PRO A 89 -12.11 -18.34 -7.85
C PRO A 89 -11.33 -19.61 -8.18
N ASP A 90 -12.03 -20.72 -8.35
CA ASP A 90 -11.46 -22.03 -8.64
C ASP A 90 -10.44 -21.96 -9.78
N LYS A 91 -9.36 -22.69 -9.63
CA LYS A 91 -8.28 -22.81 -10.63
C LYS A 91 -7.60 -21.49 -11.03
N THR A 92 -7.83 -20.38 -10.27
CA THR A 92 -7.18 -19.08 -10.55
C THR A 92 -5.79 -19.03 -9.93
N LEU A 93 -5.64 -19.46 -8.67
CA LEU A 93 -4.35 -19.51 -8.00
C LEU A 93 -3.59 -20.78 -8.40
N ILE A 94 -2.32 -20.62 -8.74
CA ILE A 94 -1.40 -21.72 -9.10
C ILE A 94 -0.11 -21.63 -8.27
N ASP A 95 0.57 -22.74 -8.12
CA ASP A 95 1.91 -22.75 -7.53
C ASP A 95 2.91 -22.03 -8.47
N ILE A 96 3.91 -21.37 -7.87
CA ILE A 96 4.94 -20.64 -8.60
C ILE A 96 5.72 -21.55 -9.58
N ASP A 97 5.88 -22.83 -9.24
CA ASP A 97 6.59 -23.79 -10.09
C ASP A 97 5.78 -24.21 -11.33
N GLN A 98 4.46 -23.94 -11.32
CA GLN A 98 3.57 -24.17 -12.46
C GLN A 98 3.58 -23.03 -13.49
N LEU A 99 4.22 -21.88 -13.20
CA LEU A 99 4.29 -20.74 -14.14
C LEU A 99 4.76 -21.15 -15.54
N LYS A 100 5.73 -22.05 -15.61
CA LYS A 100 6.30 -22.56 -16.88
C LYS A 100 5.30 -23.29 -17.77
N ASN A 101 4.16 -23.73 -17.22
CA ASN A 101 3.13 -24.47 -17.94
C ASN A 101 2.10 -23.56 -18.62
N TYR A 102 2.21 -22.24 -18.43
CA TYR A 102 1.29 -21.26 -18.98
C TYR A 102 2.04 -20.24 -19.85
N PRO A 103 1.44 -19.79 -20.95
CA PRO A 103 2.01 -18.71 -21.74
C PRO A 103 1.99 -17.39 -20.94
N ASP A 104 2.93 -16.50 -21.23
CA ASP A 104 3.16 -15.28 -20.45
C ASP A 104 1.91 -14.41 -20.33
N GLU A 105 1.13 -14.27 -21.38
CA GLU A 105 -0.13 -13.50 -21.39
C GLU A 105 -1.24 -14.10 -20.51
N LYS A 106 -1.07 -15.31 -20.03
CA LYS A 106 -1.99 -15.98 -19.10
C LYS A 106 -1.50 -15.93 -17.66
N VAL A 107 -0.43 -15.22 -17.36
CA VAL A 107 0.20 -15.22 -16.04
C VAL A 107 0.13 -13.83 -15.39
N VAL A 108 -0.23 -13.83 -14.11
CA VAL A 108 -0.06 -12.71 -13.18
C VAL A 108 0.76 -13.20 -12.00
N LEU A 109 1.79 -12.47 -11.63
CA LEU A 109 2.59 -12.75 -10.44
C LEU A 109 2.37 -11.64 -9.42
N ILE A 110 1.90 -11.98 -8.21
CA ILE A 110 1.83 -11.06 -7.07
C ILE A 110 3.07 -11.27 -6.21
N THR A 111 3.78 -10.20 -5.90
CA THR A 111 5.06 -10.31 -5.20
C THR A 111 5.29 -9.20 -4.16
N THR A 112 6.24 -9.43 -3.27
CA THR A 112 6.79 -8.43 -2.35
C THR A 112 7.92 -7.65 -3.00
N GLY A 113 8.35 -6.54 -2.36
CA GLY A 113 9.51 -5.75 -2.82
C GLY A 113 9.13 -4.42 -3.46
N SER A 114 7.92 -3.95 -3.22
CA SER A 114 7.45 -2.64 -3.70
C SER A 114 8.16 -1.45 -3.04
N GLN A 115 8.95 -1.70 -1.98
CA GLN A 115 9.75 -0.69 -1.28
C GLN A 115 11.26 -0.79 -1.58
N GLY A 116 11.65 -1.65 -2.52
CA GLY A 116 13.04 -1.81 -2.93
C GLY A 116 13.91 -2.55 -1.91
N GLU A 117 13.30 -3.28 -0.95
CA GLU A 117 14.04 -4.08 0.03
C GLU A 117 14.88 -5.14 -0.68
N SER A 118 16.17 -5.19 -0.39
CA SER A 118 17.14 -6.02 -1.12
C SER A 118 16.83 -7.52 -1.08
N MET A 119 16.25 -8.00 0.02
CA MET A 119 15.90 -9.40 0.20
C MET A 119 14.49 -9.76 -0.31
N ALA A 120 13.70 -8.78 -0.72
CA ALA A 120 12.35 -9.02 -1.26
C ALA A 120 12.38 -9.71 -2.62
N ALA A 121 11.28 -10.36 -2.97
CA ALA A 121 11.23 -11.19 -4.18
C ALA A 121 11.46 -10.36 -5.46
N LEU A 122 10.80 -9.20 -5.63
CA LEU A 122 11.00 -8.36 -6.82
C LEU A 122 12.42 -7.84 -6.95
N SER A 123 13.06 -7.41 -5.85
CA SER A 123 14.46 -6.93 -5.88
C SER A 123 15.43 -8.04 -6.30
N ARG A 124 15.19 -9.28 -5.83
CA ARG A 124 15.96 -10.44 -6.26
C ARG A 124 15.74 -10.80 -7.75
N MET A 125 14.50 -10.62 -8.25
CA MET A 125 14.19 -10.77 -9.69
C MET A 125 14.91 -9.70 -10.51
N ALA A 126 14.89 -8.44 -10.08
CA ALA A 126 15.58 -7.34 -10.72
C ALA A 126 17.10 -7.58 -10.79
N ALA A 127 17.69 -8.08 -9.71
CA ALA A 127 19.11 -8.42 -9.64
C ALA A 127 19.47 -9.76 -10.32
N SER A 128 18.53 -10.48 -10.94
CA SER A 128 18.72 -11.81 -11.56
C SER A 128 19.20 -12.91 -10.60
N ILE A 129 18.95 -12.79 -9.32
CA ILE A 129 19.32 -13.80 -8.29
C ILE A 129 18.10 -14.56 -7.75
N HIS A 130 16.92 -14.34 -8.31
CA HIS A 130 15.72 -15.08 -7.94
C HIS A 130 15.72 -16.45 -8.59
N LYS A 131 15.51 -17.52 -7.78
CA LYS A 131 15.69 -18.91 -8.25
C LYS A 131 14.60 -19.41 -9.21
N LYS A 132 13.37 -18.89 -9.09
CA LYS A 132 12.19 -19.42 -9.80
C LYS A 132 11.66 -18.49 -10.91
N VAL A 133 11.94 -17.21 -10.84
CA VAL A 133 11.40 -16.21 -11.77
C VAL A 133 12.52 -15.37 -12.33
N THR A 134 12.61 -15.32 -13.66
CA THR A 134 13.49 -14.41 -14.41
C THR A 134 12.64 -13.35 -15.08
N ILE A 135 13.05 -12.08 -14.98
CA ILE A 135 12.42 -10.97 -15.70
C ILE A 135 12.72 -11.11 -17.19
N LYS A 136 11.68 -10.99 -17.99
CA LYS A 136 11.76 -11.08 -19.47
C LYS A 136 11.60 -9.69 -20.09
N PRO A 137 12.17 -9.45 -21.27
CA PRO A 137 11.78 -8.30 -22.09
C PRO A 137 10.26 -8.30 -22.31
N ASN A 138 9.63 -7.14 -22.28
CA ASN A 138 8.20 -6.94 -22.40
C ASN A 138 7.34 -7.39 -21.18
N ASP A 139 7.92 -7.87 -20.07
CA ASP A 139 7.15 -8.00 -18.86
C ASP A 139 6.54 -6.65 -18.45
N THR A 140 5.29 -6.66 -18.02
CA THR A 140 4.66 -5.48 -17.41
C THR A 140 4.75 -5.60 -15.89
N ILE A 141 5.49 -4.67 -15.27
CA ILE A 141 5.74 -4.69 -13.83
C ILE A 141 5.06 -3.49 -13.18
N ILE A 142 4.19 -3.75 -12.21
CA ILE A 142 3.37 -2.73 -11.56
C ILE A 142 3.83 -2.59 -10.10
N PHE A 143 4.23 -1.38 -9.72
CA PHE A 143 4.44 -1.01 -8.32
C PHE A 143 3.12 -0.45 -7.77
N SER A 144 2.39 -1.26 -7.02
CA SER A 144 1.11 -0.88 -6.43
C SER A 144 1.27 -0.41 -4.98
N SER A 145 2.26 0.44 -4.77
CA SER A 145 2.52 1.18 -3.52
C SER A 145 3.40 2.39 -3.82
N ASN A 146 3.24 3.46 -3.06
CA ASN A 146 4.19 4.57 -3.09
C ASN A 146 5.42 4.25 -2.22
N PRO A 147 6.61 4.75 -2.56
CA PRO A 147 7.76 4.66 -1.69
C PRO A 147 7.45 5.28 -0.31
N ILE A 148 7.79 4.56 0.74
CA ILE A 148 7.82 5.14 2.09
C ILE A 148 8.98 6.14 2.12
N PRO A 149 8.83 7.32 2.77
CA PRO A 149 9.91 8.28 2.89
C PRO A 149 11.23 7.64 3.34
N GLY A 150 12.30 7.83 2.57
CA GLY A 150 13.60 7.21 2.75
C GLY A 150 13.87 5.98 1.86
N ASN A 151 12.86 5.39 1.24
CA ASN A 151 13.02 4.24 0.34
C ASN A 151 13.11 4.62 -1.15
N GLU A 152 13.03 5.91 -1.49
CA GLU A 152 12.96 6.40 -2.87
C GLU A 152 14.15 5.92 -3.71
N LYS A 153 15.37 5.97 -3.16
CA LYS A 153 16.58 5.50 -3.85
C LYS A 153 16.55 4.01 -4.11
N ALA A 154 16.08 3.21 -3.13
CA ALA A 154 16.00 1.77 -3.25
C ALA A 154 14.96 1.36 -4.32
N VAL A 155 13.78 1.99 -4.30
CA VAL A 155 12.73 1.77 -5.30
C VAL A 155 13.20 2.19 -6.69
N SER A 156 13.81 3.38 -6.84
CA SER A 156 14.35 3.87 -8.10
C SER A 156 15.41 2.92 -8.68
N LYS A 157 16.29 2.37 -7.83
CA LYS A 157 17.28 1.37 -8.25
C LYS A 157 16.60 0.13 -8.85
N VAL A 158 15.61 -0.42 -8.17
CA VAL A 158 14.88 -1.61 -8.65
C VAL A 158 14.16 -1.31 -9.97
N ILE A 159 13.50 -0.14 -10.10
CA ILE A 159 12.85 0.29 -11.34
C ILE A 159 13.86 0.34 -12.49
N ASN A 160 15.04 0.93 -12.27
CA ASN A 160 16.08 1.02 -13.28
C ASN A 160 16.59 -0.37 -13.71
N GLU A 161 16.85 -1.26 -12.75
CA GLU A 161 17.28 -2.63 -13.03
C GLU A 161 16.25 -3.42 -13.86
N LEU A 162 14.96 -3.25 -13.57
CA LEU A 162 13.87 -3.86 -14.33
C LEU A 162 13.77 -3.28 -15.75
N SER A 163 13.88 -1.95 -15.87
CA SER A 163 13.84 -1.24 -17.16
C SER A 163 15.02 -1.63 -18.04
N MET A 164 16.23 -1.78 -17.49
CA MET A 164 17.40 -2.29 -18.22
C MET A 164 17.22 -3.71 -18.79
N LYS A 165 16.32 -4.50 -18.21
CA LYS A 165 15.94 -5.83 -18.71
C LYS A 165 14.86 -5.78 -19.80
N GLY A 166 14.42 -4.60 -20.21
CA GLY A 166 13.37 -4.40 -21.21
C GLY A 166 11.95 -4.53 -20.68
N ALA A 167 11.76 -4.59 -19.36
CA ALA A 167 10.44 -4.61 -18.75
C ALA A 167 9.79 -3.22 -18.80
N LYS A 168 8.47 -3.17 -19.01
CA LYS A 168 7.66 -1.95 -18.84
C LYS A 168 7.27 -1.80 -17.39
N VAL A 169 7.72 -0.72 -16.74
CA VAL A 169 7.42 -0.45 -15.32
C VAL A 169 6.33 0.61 -15.19
N ILE A 170 5.27 0.31 -14.45
CA ILE A 170 4.15 1.18 -14.13
C ILE A 170 4.15 1.43 -12.62
N PHE A 171 4.25 2.68 -12.19
CA PHE A 171 4.30 3.06 -10.77
C PHE A 171 3.43 4.28 -10.42
N GLN A 172 2.64 4.79 -11.37
CA GLN A 172 1.70 5.90 -11.17
C GLN A 172 0.26 5.39 -11.16
N ASP A 173 -0.61 6.02 -10.37
CA ASP A 173 -2.06 5.79 -10.30
C ASP A 173 -2.52 4.37 -9.91
N VAL A 174 -1.61 3.55 -9.40
CA VAL A 174 -1.89 2.17 -8.96
C VAL A 174 -1.82 2.02 -7.44
N HIS A 175 -1.88 3.12 -6.71
CA HIS A 175 -1.87 3.15 -5.25
C HIS A 175 -2.79 4.23 -4.70
N VAL A 176 -3.53 3.87 -3.66
CA VAL A 176 -4.26 4.79 -2.80
C VAL A 176 -3.67 4.70 -1.40
N SER A 177 -3.41 5.86 -0.79
CA SER A 177 -2.92 5.92 0.58
C SER A 177 -4.01 5.45 1.55
N GLY A 178 -3.65 4.67 2.56
CA GLY A 178 -4.55 4.33 3.67
C GLY A 178 -4.65 5.43 4.74
N HIS A 179 -3.87 6.51 4.60
CA HIS A 179 -3.84 7.60 5.58
C HIS A 179 -4.85 8.70 5.23
N ALA A 180 -5.57 9.19 6.24
CA ALA A 180 -6.58 10.22 6.12
C ALA A 180 -6.01 11.56 5.65
N CYS A 181 -6.67 12.20 4.68
CA CYS A 181 -6.41 13.57 4.25
C CYS A 181 -7.13 14.59 5.17
N GLN A 182 -7.00 15.88 4.88
CA GLN A 182 -7.50 16.96 5.77
C GLN A 182 -8.98 16.85 6.10
N GLU A 183 -9.83 16.55 5.11
CA GLU A 183 -11.28 16.53 5.34
C GLU A 183 -11.71 15.33 6.18
N GLU A 184 -11.01 14.19 6.06
CA GLU A 184 -11.25 13.04 6.92
C GLU A 184 -10.78 13.28 8.35
N ILE A 185 -9.64 13.95 8.54
CA ILE A 185 -9.14 14.37 9.86
C ILE A 185 -10.13 15.36 10.49
N LYS A 186 -10.64 16.34 9.74
CA LYS A 186 -11.69 17.27 10.21
C LYS A 186 -12.95 16.52 10.62
N LEU A 187 -13.37 15.55 9.81
CA LEU A 187 -14.57 14.75 10.10
C LEU A 187 -14.42 14.00 11.41
N ILE A 188 -13.30 13.32 11.64
CA ILE A 188 -13.06 12.58 12.87
C ILE A 188 -13.06 13.50 14.10
N TYR A 189 -12.37 14.65 14.06
CA TYR A 189 -12.38 15.61 15.16
C TYR A 189 -13.80 16.19 15.40
N SER A 190 -14.55 16.45 14.34
CA SER A 190 -15.91 17.00 14.43
C SER A 190 -16.90 16.00 15.05
N LEU A 191 -16.76 14.71 14.72
CA LEU A 191 -17.61 13.64 15.28
C LEU A 191 -17.25 13.30 16.73
N VAL A 192 -15.95 13.17 17.02
CA VAL A 192 -15.46 12.77 18.34
C VAL A 192 -15.53 13.93 19.35
N LYS A 193 -15.32 15.17 18.89
CA LYS A 193 -15.26 16.39 19.71
C LYS A 193 -14.38 16.22 20.95
N PRO A 194 -13.11 15.83 20.80
CA PRO A 194 -12.25 15.51 21.93
C PRO A 194 -11.89 16.77 22.72
N LYS A 195 -11.67 16.63 24.03
CA LYS A 195 -11.08 17.69 24.84
C LYS A 195 -9.61 17.92 24.47
N TYR A 196 -8.88 16.83 24.21
CA TYR A 196 -7.45 16.86 23.89
C TYR A 196 -7.17 16.23 22.51
N ALA A 197 -6.37 16.93 21.71
CA ALA A 197 -5.87 16.44 20.41
C ALA A 197 -4.38 16.08 20.51
N ILE A 198 -4.04 14.88 20.05
CA ILE A 198 -2.66 14.37 20.05
C ILE A 198 -2.35 13.89 18.63
N PRO A 199 -1.80 14.76 17.76
CA PRO A 199 -1.30 14.34 16.46
C PRO A 199 -0.21 13.28 16.62
N VAL A 200 -0.33 12.16 15.88
CA VAL A 200 0.64 11.07 15.89
C VAL A 200 0.97 10.64 14.47
N HIS A 201 2.01 9.85 14.31
CA HIS A 201 2.41 9.24 13.05
C HIS A 201 2.67 10.25 11.93
N GLY A 202 3.95 10.46 11.63
CA GLY A 202 4.43 11.38 10.61
C GLY A 202 5.60 12.23 11.10
N GLU A 203 6.13 13.05 10.20
CA GLU A 203 7.16 14.03 10.53
C GLU A 203 6.54 15.21 11.29
N TYR A 204 7.38 16.02 11.93
CA TYR A 204 6.93 17.19 12.71
C TYR A 204 5.99 18.13 11.90
N ARG A 205 6.26 18.35 10.62
CA ARG A 205 5.41 19.18 9.75
C ARG A 205 3.99 18.61 9.61
N HIS A 206 3.87 17.29 9.51
CA HIS A 206 2.57 16.59 9.45
C HIS A 206 1.81 16.73 10.77
N LEU A 207 2.50 16.52 11.90
CA LEU A 207 1.93 16.70 13.24
C LEU A 207 1.44 18.14 13.43
N LYS A 208 2.22 19.13 12.98
CA LYS A 208 1.88 20.54 13.03
C LYS A 208 0.66 20.88 12.15
N ALA A 209 0.56 20.29 10.97
CA ALA A 209 -0.61 20.45 10.09
C ALA A 209 -1.88 19.89 10.74
N ASN A 210 -1.81 18.69 11.31
CA ASN A 210 -2.91 18.07 12.04
C ASN A 210 -3.32 18.91 13.27
N ALA A 211 -2.37 19.42 14.06
CA ALA A 211 -2.61 20.34 15.16
C ALA A 211 -3.33 21.63 14.69
N GLY A 212 -2.97 22.12 13.50
CA GLY A 212 -3.65 23.26 12.85
C GLY A 212 -5.12 22.97 12.55
N ILE A 213 -5.43 21.76 12.09
CA ILE A 213 -6.81 21.30 11.84
C ILE A 213 -7.59 21.24 13.16
N ALA A 214 -7.01 20.65 14.21
CA ALA A 214 -7.64 20.58 15.53
C ALA A 214 -7.96 21.98 16.08
N LYS A 215 -7.02 22.92 15.96
CA LYS A 215 -7.21 24.34 16.35
C LYS A 215 -8.32 25.01 15.53
N MET A 216 -8.36 24.80 14.21
CA MET A 216 -9.40 25.35 13.32
C MET A 216 -10.80 24.90 13.74
N LEU A 217 -10.92 23.68 14.28
CA LEU A 217 -12.18 23.12 14.78
C LEU A 217 -12.50 23.50 16.23
N GLY A 218 -11.76 24.47 16.80
CA GLY A 218 -12.06 25.06 18.11
C GLY A 218 -11.43 24.35 19.30
N ILE A 219 -10.51 23.39 19.10
CA ILE A 219 -9.76 22.81 20.23
C ILE A 219 -8.74 23.86 20.70
N PRO A 220 -8.75 24.26 22.00
CA PRO A 220 -7.82 25.24 22.55
C PRO A 220 -6.38 24.80 22.37
N LYS A 221 -5.47 25.76 22.12
CA LYS A 221 -4.05 25.48 21.85
C LYS A 221 -3.39 24.68 22.98
N GLU A 222 -3.73 24.98 24.23
CA GLU A 222 -3.26 24.31 25.43
C GLU A 222 -3.72 22.85 25.55
N ASN A 223 -4.70 22.45 24.76
CA ASN A 223 -5.23 21.09 24.69
C ASN A 223 -4.72 20.31 23.45
N ILE A 224 -3.77 20.87 22.71
CA ILE A 224 -3.19 20.23 21.54
C ILE A 224 -1.71 19.89 21.81
N PHE A 225 -1.38 18.61 21.84
CA PHE A 225 -0.06 18.12 22.24
C PHE A 225 0.69 17.50 21.05
N ILE A 226 1.74 18.17 20.58
CA ILE A 226 2.69 17.61 19.61
C ILE A 226 3.86 17.03 20.39
N LEU A 227 3.89 15.71 20.52
CA LEU A 227 4.90 15.00 21.28
C LEU A 227 6.07 14.58 20.38
N LYS A 228 7.28 14.69 20.91
CA LYS A 228 8.50 14.12 20.31
C LYS A 228 8.83 12.81 21.00
N SER A 229 9.69 11.99 20.36
CA SER A 229 10.21 10.77 21.00
C SER A 229 10.85 11.09 22.35
N GLY A 230 10.46 10.36 23.38
CA GLY A 230 10.87 10.58 24.76
C GLY A 230 9.98 11.53 25.57
N ASN A 231 9.04 12.25 24.95
CA ASN A 231 8.05 13.02 25.70
C ASN A 231 6.98 12.12 26.31
N VAL A 232 6.52 12.45 27.48
CA VAL A 232 5.42 11.80 28.20
C VAL A 232 4.28 12.79 28.35
N LEU A 233 3.07 12.37 28.06
CA LEU A 233 1.84 13.13 28.35
C LEU A 233 1.05 12.37 29.41
N GLU A 234 0.94 12.96 30.59
CA GLU A 234 0.09 12.45 31.65
C GLU A 234 -1.33 13.00 31.50
N LEU A 235 -2.30 12.11 31.45
CA LEU A 235 -3.72 12.46 31.35
C LEU A 235 -4.47 11.94 32.57
N SER A 236 -5.14 12.86 33.26
CA SER A 236 -6.03 12.57 34.37
C SER A 236 -7.45 13.06 34.05
N ASP A 237 -8.36 12.84 34.99
CA ASP A 237 -9.72 13.39 34.88
C ASP A 237 -9.76 14.92 34.99
N LYS A 238 -8.74 15.50 35.60
CA LYS A 238 -8.66 16.94 35.88
C LYS A 238 -7.79 17.69 34.89
N GLU A 239 -6.66 17.13 34.49
CA GLU A 239 -5.63 17.84 33.75
C GLU A 239 -4.90 16.93 32.71
N ALA A 240 -4.20 17.60 31.80
CA ALA A 240 -3.23 17.01 30.90
C ALA A 240 -1.91 17.79 31.02
N LYS A 241 -0.81 17.12 31.20
CA LYS A 241 0.53 17.71 31.37
C LYS A 241 1.63 16.81 30.85
#